data_b4d3bd305f36f2b6ba23ea1638a5db9a
#
_entry.id   b4d3bd305f36f2b6ba23ea1638a5db9a
#
_cell.length_a   1.000
_cell.length_b   1.000
_cell.length_c   1.000
_cell.angle_alpha   90.00
_cell.angle_beta   90.00
_cell.angle_gamma   90.00
#
_symmetry.space_group_name_H-M   'P 1'
#
loop_
_entity.id
_entity.type
_entity.pdbx_description
1 polymer ?
#
loop_
_entity_poly.entity_id
_entity_poly.type
_entity_poly.pdbx_seq_one_letter_code
_entity_poly.pdbx_strand_id
1 'polypeptide(L)'
;MERCTFAMKVKEGKMNEYRKRLGEIWPELVLFLDRNQVKNFSIWNAENLIFGYYETVENTVLSTEEEHMRQKLTVRMEETFDWISTPGEPMRLMYHDFGVVRENKELIRHRVFMTKLKPGCEEEYKRRHDGLIEKRGDTVTQGPDSNFSIWSSGGYIFGYNEIDTTMETEPTEEEKQFTIEWETRQLEIMDWITNDVDWLTGEHHAASIRLAWHA
;
A
#
# COMPACT_ATOMS: atom_id res chain seq x y z
N MET A 1 -4.15 11.28 12.71
CA MET A 1 -3.49 10.02 12.35
C MET A 1 -2.88 10.20 10.97
N GLU A 2 -1.62 9.94 10.85
CA GLU A 2 -0.84 10.06 9.62
C GLU A 2 -0.66 8.68 8.98
N ARG A 3 -0.81 8.61 7.67
CA ARG A 3 -0.60 7.40 6.87
C ARG A 3 0.76 7.47 6.22
N CYS A 4 1.58 6.48 6.51
CA CYS A 4 2.95 6.42 6.03
C CYS A 4 3.14 5.21 5.12
N THR A 5 3.94 5.40 4.08
CA THR A 5 4.22 4.36 3.11
C THR A 5 5.69 4.37 2.72
N PHE A 6 6.18 3.21 2.31
CA PHE A 6 7.51 3.07 1.75
C PHE A 6 7.52 2.02 0.64
N ALA A 7 8.49 2.12 -0.24
CA ALA A 7 8.68 1.16 -1.31
C ALA A 7 10.15 0.81 -1.51
N MET A 8 10.41 -0.47 -1.75
CA MET A 8 11.75 -1.02 -1.95
C MET A 8 11.72 -2.05 -3.09
N LYS A 9 12.88 -2.29 -3.66
CA LYS A 9 13.08 -3.37 -4.62
C LYS A 9 14.13 -4.32 -4.08
N VAL A 10 13.73 -5.57 -3.84
CA VAL A 10 14.66 -6.62 -3.42
C VAL A 10 15.61 -6.94 -4.57
N LYS A 11 16.90 -7.00 -4.26
CA LYS A 11 17.96 -7.33 -5.22
C LYS A 11 17.76 -8.73 -5.76
N GLU A 12 18.19 -8.95 -7.01
CA GLU A 12 18.05 -10.24 -7.68
C GLU A 12 18.62 -11.39 -6.83
N GLY A 13 17.85 -12.46 -6.68
CA GLY A 13 18.20 -13.63 -5.88
C GLY A 13 18.15 -13.44 -4.37
N LYS A 14 17.85 -12.24 -3.86
CA LYS A 14 17.90 -11.92 -2.42
C LYS A 14 16.55 -12.07 -1.68
N MET A 15 15.45 -12.43 -2.34
CA MET A 15 14.12 -12.51 -1.69
C MET A 15 14.10 -13.46 -0.48
N ASN A 16 14.71 -14.63 -0.59
CA ASN A 16 14.74 -15.59 0.52
C ASN A 16 15.59 -15.05 1.69
N GLU A 17 16.70 -14.36 1.39
CA GLU A 17 17.53 -13.72 2.41
C GLU A 17 16.78 -12.55 3.06
N TYR A 18 16.08 -11.73 2.27
CA TYR A 18 15.22 -10.65 2.76
C TYR A 18 14.19 -11.19 3.76
N ARG A 19 13.43 -12.22 3.37
CA ARG A 19 12.41 -12.85 4.25
C ARG A 19 13.00 -13.43 5.52
N LYS A 20 14.16 -14.11 5.40
CA LYS A 20 14.87 -14.66 6.57
C LYS A 20 15.27 -13.55 7.54
N ARG A 21 15.96 -12.51 7.06
CA ARG A 21 16.40 -11.38 7.88
C ARG A 21 15.22 -10.63 8.49
N LEU A 22 14.13 -10.43 7.74
CA LEU A 22 12.91 -9.83 8.26
C LEU A 22 12.35 -10.64 9.44
N GLY A 23 12.29 -11.97 9.31
CA GLY A 23 11.87 -12.85 10.41
C GLY A 23 12.77 -12.75 11.63
N GLU A 24 14.08 -12.62 11.44
CA GLU A 24 15.07 -12.47 12.52
C GLU A 24 14.95 -11.14 13.28
N ILE A 25 14.61 -10.05 12.56
CA ILE A 25 14.44 -8.73 13.20
C ILE A 25 13.01 -8.50 13.70
N TRP A 26 12.06 -9.34 13.34
CA TRP A 26 10.65 -9.12 13.61
C TRP A 26 10.31 -8.84 15.08
N PRO A 27 10.84 -9.59 16.07
CA PRO A 27 10.57 -9.29 17.47
C PRO A 27 11.06 -7.91 17.91
N GLU A 28 12.25 -7.49 17.46
CA GLU A 28 12.78 -6.16 17.74
C GLU A 28 11.97 -5.07 17.03
N LEU A 29 11.52 -5.34 15.80
CA LEU A 29 10.68 -4.44 15.00
C LEU A 29 9.33 -4.21 15.68
N VAL A 30 8.65 -5.26 16.14
CA VAL A 30 7.37 -5.14 16.85
C VAL A 30 7.52 -4.26 18.11
N LEU A 31 8.55 -4.48 18.91
CA LEU A 31 8.82 -3.63 20.08
C LEU A 31 9.05 -2.16 19.70
N PHE A 32 9.71 -1.91 18.58
CA PHE A 32 9.90 -0.56 18.06
C PHE A 32 8.57 0.07 17.63
N LEU A 33 7.74 -0.68 16.92
CA LEU A 33 6.42 -0.23 16.46
C LEU A 33 5.49 0.11 17.64
N ASP A 34 5.43 -0.78 18.65
CA ASP A 34 4.63 -0.57 19.87
C ASP A 34 5.04 0.69 20.62
N ARG A 35 6.34 0.86 20.87
CA ARG A 35 6.89 2.04 21.58
C ARG A 35 6.54 3.34 20.87
N ASN A 36 6.51 3.33 19.55
CA ASN A 36 6.23 4.50 18.72
C ASN A 36 4.75 4.64 18.35
N GLN A 37 3.86 3.84 18.95
CA GLN A 37 2.42 3.85 18.71
C GLN A 37 2.08 3.69 17.22
N VAL A 38 2.92 2.97 16.48
CA VAL A 38 2.67 2.62 15.09
C VAL A 38 1.60 1.52 15.06
N LYS A 39 0.59 1.72 14.23
CA LYS A 39 -0.52 0.77 14.04
C LYS A 39 -0.60 0.34 12.59
N ASN A 40 -1.32 -0.72 12.35
CA ASN A 40 -1.66 -1.20 11.01
C ASN A 40 -0.43 -1.37 10.10
N PHE A 41 0.73 -1.72 10.70
CA PHE A 41 1.96 -1.93 9.95
C PHE A 41 1.88 -3.21 9.14
N SER A 42 2.09 -3.10 7.84
CA SER A 42 2.06 -4.25 6.93
C SER A 42 3.10 -4.11 5.82
N ILE A 43 3.67 -5.23 5.44
CA ILE A 43 4.63 -5.34 4.34
C ILE A 43 4.09 -6.33 3.32
N TRP A 44 4.06 -5.90 2.07
CA TRP A 44 3.51 -6.64 0.94
C TRP A 44 4.57 -6.81 -0.14
N ASN A 45 4.60 -7.96 -0.79
CA ASN A 45 5.48 -8.15 -1.93
C ASN A 45 4.72 -8.63 -3.17
N ALA A 46 5.14 -8.12 -4.33
CA ALA A 46 4.80 -8.65 -5.64
C ALA A 46 6.10 -8.72 -6.44
N GLU A 47 6.41 -9.90 -6.95
CA GLU A 47 7.72 -10.16 -7.56
C GLU A 47 8.86 -9.77 -6.60
N ASN A 48 9.70 -8.84 -7.00
CA ASN A 48 10.78 -8.30 -6.17
C ASN A 48 10.47 -6.91 -5.57
N LEU A 49 9.26 -6.41 -5.77
CA LEU A 49 8.83 -5.15 -5.19
C LEU A 49 8.27 -5.38 -3.78
N ILE A 50 8.60 -4.48 -2.89
CA ILE A 50 8.06 -4.41 -1.54
C ILE A 50 7.33 -3.09 -1.38
N PHE A 51 6.12 -3.17 -0.86
CA PHE A 51 5.33 -2.02 -0.44
C PHE A 51 5.02 -2.14 1.05
N GLY A 52 5.26 -1.09 1.81
CA GLY A 52 4.91 -1.01 3.22
C GLY A 52 3.90 0.08 3.48
N TYR A 53 2.96 -0.20 4.37
CA TYR A 53 1.95 0.72 4.87
C TYR A 53 1.90 0.67 6.38
N TYR A 54 1.76 1.81 7.02
CA TYR A 54 1.52 1.92 8.46
C TYR A 54 0.86 3.25 8.83
N GLU A 55 0.36 3.30 10.06
CA GLU A 55 -0.30 4.48 10.62
C GLU A 55 0.42 4.92 11.89
N THR A 56 0.56 6.23 12.07
CA THR A 56 1.21 6.79 13.25
C THR A 56 0.47 8.01 13.78
N VAL A 57 0.80 8.43 14.99
CA VAL A 57 0.32 9.70 15.53
C VAL A 57 1.04 10.83 14.81
N GLU A 58 0.30 11.89 14.47
CA GLU A 58 0.87 13.05 13.79
C GLU A 58 2.01 13.68 14.59
N ASN A 59 3.05 14.12 13.88
CA ASN A 59 4.23 14.73 14.46
C ASN A 59 5.00 13.84 15.46
N THR A 60 4.97 12.52 15.29
CA THR A 60 5.81 11.62 16.10
C THR A 60 7.28 11.91 15.82
N VAL A 61 7.99 12.34 16.85
CA VAL A 61 9.45 12.55 16.82
C VAL A 61 10.12 11.42 17.58
N LEU A 62 10.96 10.67 16.90
CA LEU A 62 11.73 9.59 17.52
C LEU A 62 12.74 10.16 18.52
N SER A 63 12.86 9.52 19.67
CA SER A 63 13.96 9.77 20.58
C SER A 63 15.30 9.32 19.98
N THR A 64 16.41 9.76 20.54
CA THR A 64 17.74 9.34 20.09
C THR A 64 17.93 7.81 20.17
N GLU A 65 17.36 7.17 21.19
CA GLU A 65 17.40 5.70 21.35
C GLU A 65 16.59 5.00 20.26
N GLU A 66 15.39 5.49 19.96
CA GLU A 66 14.52 4.93 18.93
C GLU A 66 15.09 5.13 17.52
N GLU A 67 15.69 6.29 17.25
CA GLU A 67 16.39 6.53 15.99
C GLU A 67 17.58 5.57 15.83
N HIS A 68 18.34 5.31 16.90
CA HIS A 68 19.42 4.34 16.88
C HIS A 68 18.90 2.90 16.63
N MET A 69 17.77 2.54 17.25
CA MET A 69 17.11 1.24 17.01
C MET A 69 16.65 1.11 15.57
N ARG A 70 16.01 2.13 15.02
CA ARG A 70 15.58 2.20 13.60
C ARG A 70 16.75 1.98 12.65
N GLN A 71 17.85 2.70 12.88
CA GLN A 71 19.07 2.56 12.08
C GLN A 71 19.65 1.14 12.16
N LYS A 72 19.74 0.56 13.35
CA LYS A 72 20.22 -0.81 13.55
C LYS A 72 19.38 -1.83 12.77
N LEU A 73 18.05 -1.70 12.81
CA LEU A 73 17.14 -2.58 12.05
C LEU A 73 17.34 -2.39 10.53
N THR A 74 17.46 -1.15 10.07
CA THR A 74 17.66 -0.83 8.65
C THR A 74 18.96 -1.43 8.13
N VAL A 75 20.09 -1.22 8.82
CA VAL A 75 21.41 -1.73 8.41
C VAL A 75 21.41 -3.26 8.26
N ARG A 76 20.67 -3.99 9.09
CA ARG A 76 20.54 -5.46 8.97
C ARG A 76 19.86 -5.90 7.67
N MET A 77 19.12 -5.02 7.03
CA MET A 77 18.32 -5.31 5.83
C MET A 77 18.91 -4.74 4.54
N GLU A 78 19.69 -3.65 4.59
CA GLU A 78 20.14 -2.84 3.44
C GLU A 78 20.85 -3.62 2.31
N GLU A 79 21.56 -4.70 2.66
CA GLU A 79 22.23 -5.52 1.64
C GLU A 79 21.26 -6.29 0.73
N THR A 80 19.98 -6.39 1.13
CA THR A 80 19.01 -7.23 0.45
C THR A 80 18.10 -6.47 -0.52
N PHE A 81 18.05 -5.14 -0.43
CA PHE A 81 17.17 -4.32 -1.25
C PHE A 81 17.78 -2.96 -1.60
N ASP A 82 17.14 -2.28 -2.54
CA ASP A 82 17.36 -0.88 -2.86
C ASP A 82 16.06 -0.10 -2.61
N TRP A 83 16.16 1.12 -2.11
CA TRP A 83 15.00 1.99 -1.91
C TRP A 83 14.42 2.47 -3.26
N ILE A 84 13.10 2.42 -3.40
CA ILE A 84 12.34 3.08 -4.45
C ILE A 84 11.83 4.44 -3.94
N SER A 85 11.29 4.47 -2.73
CA SER A 85 10.93 5.72 -2.04
C SER A 85 12.14 6.30 -1.31
N THR A 86 12.12 7.61 -1.04
CA THR A 86 13.12 8.24 -0.18
C THR A 86 12.88 7.81 1.27
N PRO A 87 13.88 7.22 1.96
CA PRO A 87 13.73 6.84 3.37
C PRO A 87 13.35 8.03 4.25
N GLY A 88 12.31 7.89 5.06
CA GLY A 88 11.86 8.92 6.00
C GLY A 88 11.01 10.03 5.37
N GLU A 89 10.78 10.00 4.06
CA GLU A 89 9.88 10.93 3.37
C GLU A 89 8.58 10.22 2.97
N PRO A 90 7.42 10.89 3.05
CA PRO A 90 6.18 10.32 2.57
C PRO A 90 6.22 10.15 1.06
N MET A 91 5.71 9.01 0.56
CA MET A 91 5.47 8.85 -0.87
C MET A 91 4.39 9.84 -1.34
N ARG A 92 4.38 10.16 -2.63
CA ARG A 92 3.37 11.05 -3.21
C ARG A 92 1.99 10.40 -3.18
N LEU A 93 1.04 11.04 -2.48
CA LEU A 93 -0.37 10.60 -2.47
C LEU A 93 -1.05 10.95 -3.80
N MET A 94 -1.50 9.94 -4.52
CA MET A 94 -2.15 10.07 -5.81
C MET A 94 -3.68 10.12 -5.69
N TYR A 95 -4.23 9.34 -4.76
CA TYR A 95 -5.67 9.23 -4.52
C TYR A 95 -5.95 8.82 -3.09
N HIS A 96 -7.09 9.23 -2.56
CA HIS A 96 -7.62 8.67 -1.32
C HIS A 96 -9.15 8.67 -1.29
N ASP A 97 -9.70 7.64 -0.68
CA ASP A 97 -11.06 7.57 -0.16
C ASP A 97 -11.00 6.82 1.18
N PHE A 98 -10.86 7.57 2.26
CA PHE A 98 -10.64 6.95 3.57
C PHE A 98 -11.92 6.32 4.14
N GLY A 99 -13.10 6.76 3.68
CA GLY A 99 -14.39 6.22 4.14
C GLY A 99 -14.51 6.21 5.65
N VAL A 100 -15.23 5.23 6.16
CA VAL A 100 -15.36 4.98 7.60
C VAL A 100 -14.36 3.91 8.03
N VAL A 101 -13.20 4.35 8.55
CA VAL A 101 -12.14 3.43 9.01
C VAL A 101 -12.61 2.62 10.22
N ARG A 102 -12.47 1.29 10.18
CA ARG A 102 -12.83 0.38 11.26
C ARG A 102 -11.64 0.17 12.19
N GLU A 103 -11.88 0.28 13.50
CA GLU A 103 -10.84 0.01 14.51
C GLU A 103 -10.55 -1.49 14.62
N ASN A 104 -11.59 -2.33 14.59
CA ASN A 104 -11.43 -3.77 14.58
C ASN A 104 -11.05 -4.26 13.18
N LYS A 105 -9.85 -4.85 13.06
CA LYS A 105 -9.30 -5.35 11.80
C LYS A 105 -9.54 -6.86 11.57
N GLU A 106 -10.19 -7.57 12.48
CA GLU A 106 -10.39 -9.03 12.37
C GLU A 106 -11.23 -9.43 11.14
N LEU A 107 -12.19 -8.58 10.77
CA LEU A 107 -13.08 -8.82 9.64
C LEU A 107 -12.66 -8.01 8.39
N ILE A 108 -11.48 -7.44 8.42
CA ILE A 108 -10.95 -6.66 7.30
C ILE A 108 -10.13 -7.55 6.38
N ARG A 109 -10.53 -7.57 5.11
CA ARG A 109 -9.71 -8.07 4.00
C ARG A 109 -8.93 -6.90 3.40
N HIS A 110 -7.65 -7.10 3.17
CA HIS A 110 -6.83 -6.10 2.50
C HIS A 110 -6.78 -6.37 0.99
N ARG A 111 -6.94 -5.33 0.21
CA ARG A 111 -6.60 -5.31 -1.20
C ARG A 111 -5.39 -4.42 -1.40
N VAL A 112 -4.30 -4.99 -1.88
CA VAL A 112 -3.07 -4.27 -2.23
C VAL A 112 -2.75 -4.54 -3.69
N PHE A 113 -2.51 -3.49 -4.44
CA PHE A 113 -2.12 -3.61 -5.83
C PHE A 113 -0.87 -2.80 -6.15
N MET A 114 -0.18 -3.24 -7.19
CA MET A 114 1.02 -2.58 -7.69
C MET A 114 0.95 -2.47 -9.21
N THR A 115 1.22 -1.27 -9.72
CA THR A 115 1.30 -1.00 -11.15
C THR A 115 2.56 -0.23 -11.49
N LYS A 116 2.91 -0.24 -12.76
CA LYS A 116 4.02 0.55 -13.30
C LYS A 116 3.48 1.58 -14.27
N LEU A 117 3.77 2.85 -14.04
CA LEU A 117 3.41 3.92 -14.96
C LEU A 117 4.25 3.86 -16.23
N LYS A 118 3.61 4.16 -17.36
CA LYS A 118 4.32 4.44 -18.59
C LYS A 118 5.09 5.77 -18.47
N PRO A 119 6.24 5.91 -19.14
CA PRO A 119 7.05 7.12 -19.03
C PRO A 119 6.25 8.41 -19.25
N GLY A 120 6.36 9.36 -18.33
CA GLY A 120 5.71 10.67 -18.41
C GLY A 120 4.21 10.69 -18.04
N CYS A 121 3.63 9.56 -17.61
CA CYS A 121 2.20 9.47 -17.33
C CYS A 121 1.80 9.74 -15.87
N GLU A 122 2.73 10.12 -14.99
CA GLU A 122 2.43 10.30 -13.56
C GLU A 122 1.40 11.42 -13.31
N GLU A 123 1.55 12.57 -13.97
CA GLU A 123 0.62 13.69 -13.82
C GLU A 123 -0.75 13.39 -14.43
N GLU A 124 -0.80 12.65 -15.53
CA GLU A 124 -2.06 12.21 -16.13
C GLU A 124 -2.78 11.21 -15.19
N TYR A 125 -2.04 10.29 -14.55
CA TYR A 125 -2.59 9.38 -13.56
C TYR A 125 -3.20 10.17 -12.39
N LYS A 126 -2.44 11.14 -11.85
CA LYS A 126 -2.93 12.02 -10.76
C LYS A 126 -4.19 12.77 -11.18
N ARG A 127 -4.19 13.41 -12.34
CA ARG A 127 -5.32 14.17 -12.85
C ARG A 127 -6.61 13.32 -13.01
N ARG A 128 -6.48 12.08 -13.48
CA ARG A 128 -7.62 11.16 -13.59
C ARG A 128 -8.23 10.85 -12.22
N HIS A 129 -7.39 10.66 -11.21
CA HIS A 129 -7.82 10.36 -9.85
C HIS A 129 -8.35 11.60 -9.11
N ASP A 130 -7.80 12.79 -9.37
CA ASP A 130 -8.35 14.05 -8.86
C ASP A 130 -9.79 14.27 -9.32
N GLY A 131 -10.11 13.92 -10.56
CA GLY A 131 -11.49 13.96 -11.06
C GLY A 131 -12.47 13.04 -10.28
N LEU A 132 -12.00 11.93 -9.71
CA LEU A 132 -12.82 11.10 -8.81
C LEU A 132 -13.03 11.78 -7.46
N ILE A 133 -11.99 12.42 -6.91
CA ILE A 133 -12.09 13.17 -5.65
C ILE A 133 -13.05 14.35 -5.81
N GLU A 134 -12.93 15.12 -6.89
CA GLU A 134 -13.81 16.24 -7.20
C GLU A 134 -15.28 15.79 -7.33
N LYS A 135 -15.52 14.66 -8.04
CA LYS A 135 -16.88 14.10 -8.21
C LYS A 135 -17.47 13.63 -6.88
N ARG A 136 -16.68 13.04 -6.00
CA ARG A 136 -17.12 12.61 -4.66
C ARG A 136 -17.41 13.81 -3.76
N GLY A 137 -16.63 14.88 -3.85
CA GLY A 137 -16.67 16.05 -2.98
C GLY A 137 -16.45 15.67 -1.51
N ASP A 138 -17.26 16.22 -0.61
CA ASP A 138 -17.18 15.98 0.85
C ASP A 138 -17.92 14.71 1.30
N THR A 139 -18.44 13.91 0.39
CA THR A 139 -19.15 12.67 0.73
C THR A 139 -18.20 11.66 1.34
N VAL A 140 -18.53 11.13 2.52
CA VAL A 140 -17.79 10.05 3.16
C VAL A 140 -18.41 8.72 2.74
N THR A 141 -17.59 7.87 2.11
CA THR A 141 -18.00 6.53 1.67
C THR A 141 -18.40 5.67 2.89
N GLN A 142 -19.62 5.12 2.85
CA GLN A 142 -20.18 4.29 3.92
C GLN A 142 -20.15 2.79 3.60
N GLY A 143 -19.64 2.44 2.44
CA GLY A 143 -19.58 1.05 1.95
C GLY A 143 -18.52 0.17 2.67
N PRO A 144 -18.26 -1.02 2.14
CA PRO A 144 -17.28 -1.95 2.70
C PRO A 144 -15.85 -1.39 2.65
N ASP A 145 -15.55 -0.58 1.64
CA ASP A 145 -14.22 -0.01 1.42
C ASP A 145 -13.91 1.09 2.43
N SER A 146 -12.70 1.05 2.96
CA SER A 146 -12.18 2.08 3.85
C SER A 146 -10.67 2.17 3.75
N ASN A 147 -10.12 3.26 4.26
CA ASN A 147 -8.67 3.50 4.29
C ASN A 147 -8.00 3.37 2.92
N PHE A 148 -8.80 3.57 1.85
CA PHE A 148 -8.29 3.44 0.48
C PHE A 148 -7.37 4.59 0.14
N SER A 149 -6.16 4.26 -0.27
CA SER A 149 -5.13 5.23 -0.67
C SER A 149 -4.23 4.67 -1.75
N ILE A 150 -3.79 5.53 -2.66
CA ILE A 150 -2.89 5.21 -3.76
C ILE A 150 -1.68 6.15 -3.70
N TRP A 151 -0.50 5.59 -3.80
CA TRP A 151 0.77 6.26 -3.63
C TRP A 151 1.68 6.03 -4.83
N SER A 152 2.55 7.00 -5.12
CA SER A 152 3.52 6.92 -6.21
C SER A 152 4.95 7.09 -5.70
N SER A 153 5.86 6.30 -6.25
CA SER A 153 7.30 6.50 -6.12
C SER A 153 8.05 5.75 -7.21
N GLY A 154 9.08 6.37 -7.78
CA GLY A 154 9.98 5.75 -8.76
C GLY A 154 9.30 5.23 -10.03
N GLY A 155 8.17 5.81 -10.43
CA GLY A 155 7.36 5.35 -11.58
C GLY A 155 6.47 4.15 -11.27
N TYR A 156 6.36 3.75 -10.01
CA TYR A 156 5.44 2.72 -9.54
C TYR A 156 4.26 3.35 -8.81
N ILE A 157 3.13 2.66 -8.87
CA ILE A 157 1.92 2.96 -8.10
C ILE A 157 1.67 1.81 -7.12
N PHE A 158 1.34 2.17 -5.90
CA PHE A 158 1.00 1.24 -4.83
C PHE A 158 -0.34 1.65 -4.24
N GLY A 159 -1.30 0.74 -4.25
CA GLY A 159 -2.62 0.94 -3.67
C GLY A 159 -2.80 0.09 -2.42
N TYR A 160 -3.44 0.67 -1.41
CA TYR A 160 -3.81 0.02 -0.17
C TYR A 160 -5.28 0.28 0.12
N ASN A 161 -6.04 -0.76 0.39
CA ASN A 161 -7.46 -0.67 0.71
C ASN A 161 -7.84 -1.70 1.78
N GLU A 162 -8.72 -1.31 2.68
CA GLU A 162 -9.35 -2.16 3.69
C GLU A 162 -10.80 -2.40 3.32
N ILE A 163 -11.21 -3.65 3.30
CA ILE A 163 -12.55 -4.07 2.90
C ILE A 163 -13.18 -4.85 4.05
N ASP A 164 -14.28 -4.33 4.59
CA ASP A 164 -15.08 -5.01 5.60
C ASP A 164 -15.87 -6.16 4.96
N THR A 165 -15.45 -7.38 5.25
CA THR A 165 -16.03 -8.59 4.63
C THR A 165 -17.50 -8.82 5.01
N THR A 166 -17.98 -8.20 6.09
CA THR A 166 -19.40 -8.31 6.50
C THR A 166 -20.33 -7.42 5.68
N MET A 167 -19.75 -6.44 4.97
CA MET A 167 -20.48 -5.48 4.15
C MET A 167 -20.29 -5.72 2.64
N GLU A 168 -19.42 -6.66 2.25
CA GLU A 168 -19.20 -6.97 0.84
C GLU A 168 -20.50 -7.53 0.21
N THR A 169 -20.84 -6.99 -0.94
CA THR A 169 -21.96 -7.45 -1.76
C THR A 169 -21.47 -7.66 -3.20
N GLU A 170 -22.16 -8.50 -3.94
CA GLU A 170 -21.89 -8.64 -5.37
C GLU A 170 -22.13 -7.30 -6.07
N PRO A 171 -21.17 -6.81 -6.87
CA PRO A 171 -21.33 -5.56 -7.59
C PRO A 171 -22.46 -5.68 -8.62
N THR A 172 -23.20 -4.61 -8.79
CA THR A 172 -24.21 -4.47 -9.84
C THR A 172 -23.57 -4.47 -11.23
N GLU A 173 -24.34 -4.73 -12.27
CA GLU A 173 -23.83 -4.69 -13.64
C GLU A 173 -23.35 -3.27 -14.05
N GLU A 174 -23.98 -2.23 -13.51
CA GLU A 174 -23.54 -0.84 -13.72
C GLU A 174 -22.16 -0.57 -13.09
N GLU A 175 -21.93 -1.04 -11.85
CA GLU A 175 -20.65 -0.93 -11.16
C GLU A 175 -19.55 -1.73 -11.87
N LYS A 176 -19.86 -2.95 -12.33
CA LYS A 176 -18.93 -3.76 -13.13
C LYS A 176 -18.54 -3.04 -14.42
N GLN A 177 -19.52 -2.52 -15.15
CA GLN A 177 -19.27 -1.81 -16.39
C GLN A 177 -18.43 -0.55 -16.17
N PHE A 178 -18.73 0.24 -15.13
CA PHE A 178 -17.94 1.41 -14.76
C PHE A 178 -16.50 1.02 -14.44
N THR A 179 -16.29 -0.07 -13.69
CA THR A 179 -14.95 -0.55 -13.33
C THR A 179 -14.17 -0.98 -14.57
N ILE A 180 -14.79 -1.74 -15.48
CA ILE A 180 -14.16 -2.17 -16.75
C ILE A 180 -13.74 -0.96 -17.59
N GLU A 181 -14.62 0.03 -17.74
CA GLU A 181 -14.32 1.25 -18.50
C GLU A 181 -13.18 2.04 -17.85
N TRP A 182 -13.20 2.17 -16.51
CA TRP A 182 -12.15 2.84 -15.77
C TRP A 182 -10.79 2.15 -15.93
N GLU A 183 -10.73 0.84 -15.69
CA GLU A 183 -9.49 0.05 -15.80
C GLU A 183 -8.96 0.04 -17.23
N THR A 184 -9.81 -0.14 -18.23
CA THR A 184 -9.42 -0.08 -19.64
C THR A 184 -8.76 1.26 -19.96
N ARG A 185 -9.30 2.34 -19.45
CA ARG A 185 -8.73 3.67 -19.62
C ARG A 185 -7.39 3.82 -18.89
N GLN A 186 -7.24 3.22 -17.70
CA GLN A 186 -5.97 3.27 -16.95
C GLN A 186 -4.85 2.52 -17.69
N LEU A 187 -5.13 1.43 -18.39
CA LEU A 187 -4.15 0.67 -19.18
C LEU A 187 -3.51 1.47 -20.34
N GLU A 188 -4.07 2.61 -20.69
CA GLU A 188 -3.41 3.56 -21.62
C GLU A 188 -2.12 4.14 -21.03
N ILE A 189 -2.04 4.29 -19.69
CA ILE A 189 -0.99 5.02 -18.98
C ILE A 189 -0.20 4.19 -17.96
N MET A 190 -0.62 2.96 -17.70
CA MET A 190 0.03 2.04 -16.78
C MET A 190 -0.04 0.59 -17.24
N ASP A 191 0.77 -0.25 -16.63
CA ASP A 191 0.73 -1.71 -16.73
C ASP A 191 0.57 -2.32 -15.34
N TRP A 192 -0.25 -3.36 -15.20
CA TRP A 192 -0.39 -4.10 -13.95
C TRP A 192 0.87 -4.91 -13.65
N ILE A 193 1.31 -4.89 -12.38
CA ILE A 193 2.28 -5.83 -11.82
C ILE A 193 1.53 -6.89 -11.03
N THR A 194 0.61 -6.46 -10.17
CA THR A 194 -0.30 -7.35 -9.45
C THR A 194 -1.58 -6.63 -9.08
N ASN A 195 -2.67 -7.38 -9.03
CA ASN A 195 -3.98 -6.96 -8.59
C ASN A 195 -4.71 -8.17 -7.97
N ASP A 196 -5.73 -7.94 -7.13
CA ASP A 196 -6.56 -9.02 -6.59
C ASP A 196 -7.38 -9.70 -7.68
N VAL A 197 -7.89 -8.92 -8.62
CA VAL A 197 -8.75 -9.37 -9.72
C VAL A 197 -8.36 -8.65 -11.00
N ASP A 198 -8.32 -9.40 -12.09
CA ASP A 198 -8.33 -8.81 -13.43
C ASP A 198 -9.76 -8.38 -13.77
N TRP A 199 -10.01 -7.10 -13.78
CA TRP A 199 -11.34 -6.55 -14.03
C TRP A 199 -11.84 -6.77 -15.46
N LEU A 200 -10.94 -6.99 -16.41
CA LEU A 200 -11.30 -7.25 -17.81
C LEU A 200 -11.72 -8.71 -18.01
N THR A 201 -11.05 -9.65 -17.36
CA THR A 201 -11.32 -11.10 -17.51
C THR A 201 -12.14 -11.67 -16.35
N GLY A 202 -12.17 -10.99 -15.20
CA GLY A 202 -12.78 -11.50 -13.96
C GLY A 202 -11.95 -12.60 -13.26
N GLU A 203 -10.74 -12.87 -13.73
CA GLU A 203 -9.86 -13.86 -13.11
C GLU A 203 -9.15 -13.30 -11.88
N HIS A 204 -9.05 -14.11 -10.84
CA HIS A 204 -8.24 -13.79 -9.67
C HIS A 204 -6.77 -14.05 -9.95
N HIS A 205 -5.94 -13.03 -9.75
CA HIS A 205 -4.50 -13.15 -9.81
C HIS A 205 -3.91 -13.42 -8.43
N ALA A 206 -2.69 -13.94 -8.40
CA ALA A 206 -1.93 -14.00 -7.17
C ALA A 206 -1.68 -12.57 -6.69
N ALA A 207 -2.45 -12.16 -5.69
CA ALA A 207 -2.32 -10.85 -5.07
C ALA A 207 -0.96 -10.70 -4.39
N SER A 208 -0.62 -9.48 -3.99
CA SER A 208 0.53 -9.22 -3.15
C SER A 208 0.48 -10.08 -1.88
N ILE A 209 1.59 -10.71 -1.54
CA ILE A 209 1.70 -11.55 -0.36
C ILE A 209 2.13 -10.70 0.82
N ARG A 210 1.34 -10.73 1.90
CA ARG A 210 1.73 -10.09 3.15
C ARG A 210 2.94 -10.82 3.75
N LEU A 211 4.03 -10.10 4.00
CA LEU A 211 5.25 -10.64 4.60
C LEU A 211 5.29 -10.45 6.12
N ALA A 212 4.67 -9.40 6.63
CA ALA A 212 4.62 -9.09 8.04
C ALA A 212 3.39 -8.23 8.37
N TRP A 213 2.92 -8.35 9.60
CA TRP A 213 1.76 -7.62 10.10
C TRP A 213 1.93 -7.26 11.58
N HIS A 214 1.53 -6.05 11.91
CA HIS A 214 1.38 -5.56 13.27
C HIS A 214 0.11 -4.69 13.34
N ALA A 215 -0.84 -5.05 14.19
CA ALA A 215 -2.14 -4.37 14.35
C ALA A 215 -2.06 -3.28 15.42
#